data_c8dbfbd80ae4e6602be8e78abfb059fa
#
_entry.id   c8dbfbd80ae4e6602be8e78abfb059fa
#
_cell.length_a   1.000
_cell.length_b   1.000
_cell.length_c   1.000
_cell.angle_alpha   90.00
_cell.angle_beta   90.00
_cell.angle_gamma   90.00
#
_symmetry.space_group_name_H-M   'P 1'
#
loop_
_entity.id
_entity.type
_entity.pdbx_description
1 polymer ?
#
loop_
_entity_poly.entity_id
_entity_poly.type
_entity_poly.pdbx_seq_one_letter_code
_entity_poly.pdbx_strand_id
1 'polypeptide(L)'
;MPCSGRSPACWLPAGRDAAPALPPFSDALPAAEAFLAPAQINYVGKAANLYDLGYTYHGSASVILRYMRMGYLWEHVRVRGGAYGAFCTLDRMGGTLVCASYRDPNVDDTLTAYDRMADYLRSFRPDRQQLT
;
A
#
# COMPACT_ATOMS: atom_id res chain seq x y z
N MET A 1 34.95 -33.63 -15.01
CA MET A 1 33.60 -33.96 -15.46
C MET A 1 32.72 -32.77 -15.19
N PRO A 2 32.13 -32.06 -16.19
CA PRO A 2 31.31 -30.90 -15.93
C PRO A 2 29.90 -31.29 -15.48
N CYS A 3 29.44 -30.72 -14.37
CA CYS A 3 28.07 -30.83 -13.90
C CYS A 3 27.12 -30.14 -14.88
N SER A 4 26.47 -30.91 -15.74
CA SER A 4 25.34 -30.48 -16.51
C SER A 4 24.04 -30.77 -15.74
N GLY A 5 23.49 -29.76 -15.12
CA GLY A 5 22.22 -29.86 -14.42
C GLY A 5 22.06 -28.70 -13.45
N ARG A 6 21.41 -27.63 -13.88
CA ARG A 6 21.10 -26.48 -13.02
C ARG A 6 19.94 -26.84 -12.10
N SER A 7 20.25 -27.49 -10.96
CA SER A 7 19.33 -27.57 -9.84
C SER A 7 19.36 -26.26 -9.04
N PRO A 8 18.22 -25.69 -8.63
CA PRO A 8 18.18 -24.47 -7.80
C PRO A 8 18.96 -24.59 -6.48
N ALA A 9 19.26 -25.80 -6.05
CA ALA A 9 20.03 -26.06 -4.82
C ALA A 9 21.53 -25.72 -4.91
N CYS A 10 22.06 -25.39 -6.09
CA CYS A 10 23.49 -25.12 -6.28
C CYS A 10 23.94 -23.71 -5.85
N TRP A 11 23.01 -22.84 -5.45
CA TRP A 11 23.30 -21.47 -5.06
C TRP A 11 23.27 -21.22 -3.55
N LEU A 12 22.93 -22.23 -2.75
CA LEU A 12 22.96 -22.08 -1.30
C LEU A 12 24.33 -22.50 -0.78
N PRO A 13 25.06 -21.64 -0.04
CA PRO A 13 26.28 -22.01 0.61
C PRO A 13 26.01 -23.16 1.61
N ALA A 14 26.75 -24.23 1.50
CA ALA A 14 26.73 -25.33 2.45
C ALA A 14 27.08 -24.80 3.84
N GLY A 15 26.16 -24.93 4.82
CA GLY A 15 26.41 -24.58 6.21
C GLY A 15 25.59 -23.42 6.77
N ARG A 16 24.44 -23.10 6.21
CA ARG A 16 23.44 -22.30 6.94
C ARG A 16 22.63 -23.26 7.81
N ASP A 17 22.71 -23.07 9.12
CA ASP A 17 21.70 -23.54 10.04
C ASP A 17 20.33 -23.27 9.47
N ALA A 18 19.39 -24.21 9.61
CA ALA A 18 18.06 -24.11 9.09
C ALA A 18 17.51 -22.71 9.43
N ALA A 19 17.09 -21.97 8.39
CA ALA A 19 16.45 -20.68 8.62
C ALA A 19 15.38 -20.89 9.70
N PRO A 20 15.28 -20.00 10.70
CA PRO A 20 14.29 -20.14 11.75
C PRO A 20 12.94 -20.34 11.08
N ALA A 21 12.22 -21.39 11.46
CA ALA A 21 10.89 -21.66 10.94
C ALA A 21 10.06 -20.38 11.16
N LEU A 22 9.50 -19.85 10.09
CA LEU A 22 8.57 -18.73 10.22
C LEU A 22 7.47 -19.18 11.19
N PRO A 23 7.09 -18.33 12.16
CA PRO A 23 5.99 -18.64 13.05
C PRO A 23 4.76 -19.00 12.21
N PRO A 24 3.93 -19.94 12.67
CA PRO A 24 2.70 -20.25 11.95
C PRO A 24 1.92 -18.96 11.73
N PHE A 25 1.41 -18.75 10.53
CA PHE A 25 0.59 -17.60 10.19
C PHE A 25 -0.52 -17.51 11.23
N SER A 26 -0.54 -16.46 12.03
CA SER A 26 -1.63 -16.20 12.95
C SER A 26 -2.83 -15.73 12.12
N ASP A 27 -3.97 -16.41 12.25
CA ASP A 27 -5.22 -15.99 11.61
C ASP A 27 -5.72 -14.62 12.11
N ALA A 28 -5.17 -14.14 13.22
CA ALA A 28 -5.45 -12.83 13.80
C ALA A 28 -4.26 -11.90 13.59
N LEU A 29 -4.21 -11.24 12.43
CA LEU A 29 -3.28 -10.15 12.21
C LEU A 29 -3.70 -8.95 13.09
N PRO A 30 -2.75 -8.27 13.75
CA PRO A 30 -3.05 -7.07 14.50
C PRO A 30 -3.64 -6.00 13.57
N ALA A 31 -4.58 -5.21 14.09
CA ALA A 31 -5.21 -4.12 13.33
C ALA A 31 -4.20 -3.02 12.93
N ALA A 32 -3.11 -2.89 13.67
CA ALA A 32 -2.01 -1.97 13.39
C ALA A 32 -0.69 -2.56 13.87
N GLU A 33 0.35 -2.41 13.07
CA GLU A 33 1.72 -2.78 13.39
C GLU A 33 2.66 -1.63 13.06
N ALA A 34 3.71 -1.48 13.87
CA ALA A 34 4.78 -0.53 13.61
C ALA A 34 6.14 -1.23 13.77
N PHE A 35 7.01 -1.05 12.77
CA PHE A 35 8.38 -1.53 12.80
C PHE A 35 9.33 -0.36 12.95
N LEU A 36 10.17 -0.38 13.98
CA LEU A 36 11.18 0.64 14.18
C LEU A 36 12.40 0.35 13.31
N ALA A 37 12.81 1.34 12.55
CA ALA A 37 14.02 1.32 11.75
C ALA A 37 14.91 2.53 12.11
N PRO A 38 16.24 2.42 12.02
CA PRO A 38 17.15 3.54 12.28
C PRO A 38 17.11 4.55 11.11
N ALA A 39 15.96 5.20 10.92
CA ALA A 39 15.71 6.18 9.87
C ALA A 39 14.91 7.35 10.42
N GLN A 40 15.09 8.53 9.82
CA GLN A 40 14.35 9.75 10.18
C GLN A 40 13.10 9.96 9.30
N ILE A 41 12.68 8.94 8.61
CA ILE A 41 11.54 8.95 7.68
C ILE A 41 10.70 7.72 7.90
N ASN A 42 9.40 7.83 7.62
CA ASN A 42 8.47 6.73 7.75
C ASN A 42 8.01 6.19 6.39
N TYR A 43 7.54 4.97 6.41
CA TYR A 43 6.72 4.35 5.38
C TYR A 43 5.38 4.05 6.04
N VAL A 44 4.33 4.73 5.60
CA VAL A 44 3.01 4.62 6.22
C VAL A 44 2.08 3.93 5.26
N GLY A 45 1.43 2.86 5.69
CA GLY A 45 0.50 2.09 4.88
C GLY A 45 -0.82 1.84 5.60
N LYS A 46 -1.91 1.86 4.85
CA LYS A 46 -3.25 1.45 5.30
C LYS A 46 -3.92 0.63 4.22
N ALA A 47 -4.49 -0.50 4.59
CA ALA A 47 -5.16 -1.41 3.65
C ALA A 47 -6.52 -1.84 4.18
N ALA A 48 -7.41 -2.21 3.25
CA ALA A 48 -8.70 -2.82 3.55
C ALA A 48 -9.11 -3.74 2.39
N ASN A 49 -9.75 -4.86 2.71
CA ASN A 49 -10.37 -5.70 1.69
C ASN A 49 -11.77 -5.16 1.39
N LEU A 50 -11.95 -4.60 0.20
CA LEU A 50 -13.22 -4.01 -0.20
C LEU A 50 -14.28 -5.08 -0.53
N TYR A 51 -13.87 -6.28 -0.95
CA TYR A 51 -14.81 -7.36 -1.26
C TYR A 51 -15.46 -7.89 0.00
N ASP A 52 -14.72 -8.01 1.09
CA ASP A 52 -15.26 -8.40 2.39
C ASP A 52 -16.25 -7.34 2.93
N LEU A 53 -16.12 -6.09 2.48
CA LEU A 53 -17.04 -4.98 2.79
C LEU A 53 -18.21 -4.89 1.79
N GLY A 54 -18.37 -5.85 0.88
CA GLY A 54 -19.47 -5.92 -0.07
C GLY A 54 -19.28 -5.12 -1.37
N TYR A 55 -18.07 -4.60 -1.62
CA TYR A 55 -17.79 -3.91 -2.88
C TYR A 55 -17.67 -4.90 -4.04
N THR A 56 -18.32 -4.61 -5.15
CA THR A 56 -18.12 -5.33 -6.41
C THR A 56 -17.28 -4.50 -7.36
N TYR A 57 -16.22 -5.08 -7.92
CA TYR A 57 -15.31 -4.36 -8.80
C TYR A 57 -16.03 -3.77 -10.02
N HIS A 58 -15.78 -2.51 -10.26
CA HIS A 58 -16.19 -1.80 -11.46
C HIS A 58 -14.99 -1.03 -12.05
N GLY A 59 -14.91 -0.93 -13.38
CA GLY A 59 -13.79 -0.28 -14.07
C GLY A 59 -13.56 1.19 -13.67
N SER A 60 -14.60 1.89 -13.21
CA SER A 60 -14.50 3.26 -12.67
C SER A 60 -13.55 3.37 -11.46
N ALA A 61 -13.32 2.28 -10.72
CA ALA A 61 -12.40 2.28 -9.60
C ALA A 61 -11.00 2.74 -10.02
N SER A 62 -10.52 2.30 -11.18
CA SER A 62 -9.21 2.70 -11.69
C SER A 62 -9.12 4.21 -11.95
N VAL A 63 -10.19 4.81 -12.44
CA VAL A 63 -10.27 6.26 -12.69
C VAL A 63 -10.28 7.03 -11.39
N ILE A 64 -11.09 6.58 -10.42
CA ILE A 64 -11.21 7.19 -9.10
C ILE A 64 -9.85 7.12 -8.37
N LEU A 65 -9.19 5.98 -8.38
CA LEU A 65 -7.89 5.82 -7.73
C LEU A 65 -6.81 6.69 -8.37
N ARG A 66 -6.81 6.81 -9.70
CA ARG A 66 -5.91 7.74 -10.40
C ARG A 66 -6.19 9.18 -9.99
N TYR A 67 -7.45 9.57 -9.92
CA TYR A 67 -7.85 10.90 -9.48
C TYR A 67 -7.41 11.17 -8.03
N MET A 68 -7.66 10.25 -7.12
CA MET A 68 -7.24 10.36 -5.72
C MET A 68 -5.72 10.48 -5.58
N ARG A 69 -4.98 9.70 -6.34
CA ARG A 69 -3.51 9.73 -6.33
C ARG A 69 -2.96 11.08 -6.82
N MET A 70 -3.48 11.59 -7.94
CA MET A 70 -2.96 12.80 -8.60
C MET A 70 -3.50 14.09 -8.00
N GLY A 71 -4.64 14.05 -7.34
CA GLY A 71 -5.29 15.18 -6.68
C GLY A 71 -5.13 15.15 -5.17
N TYR A 72 -5.98 14.37 -4.51
CA TYR A 72 -6.10 14.38 -3.06
C TYR A 72 -4.81 13.98 -2.33
N LEU A 73 -4.25 12.81 -2.63
CA LEU A 73 -3.03 12.33 -1.96
C LEU A 73 -1.82 13.20 -2.29
N TRP A 74 -1.73 13.68 -3.51
CA TRP A 74 -0.70 14.62 -3.89
C TRP A 74 -0.74 15.88 -3.03
N GLU A 75 -1.91 16.48 -2.85
CA GLU A 75 -2.07 17.71 -2.10
C GLU A 75 -1.88 17.50 -0.59
N HIS A 76 -2.56 16.51 -0.02
CA HIS A 76 -2.62 16.37 1.45
C HIS A 76 -1.41 15.65 2.04
N VAL A 77 -0.90 14.62 1.37
CA VAL A 77 0.19 13.81 1.91
C VAL A 77 1.55 14.32 1.42
N ARG A 78 1.66 14.68 0.13
CA ARG A 78 2.93 15.13 -0.42
C ARG A 78 3.17 16.63 -0.22
N VAL A 79 2.28 17.49 -0.72
CA VAL A 79 2.53 18.95 -0.73
C VAL A 79 2.44 19.52 0.68
N ARG A 80 1.36 19.21 1.39
CA ARG A 80 1.15 19.70 2.77
C ARG A 80 1.86 18.85 3.81
N GLY A 81 1.80 17.52 3.67
CA GLY A 81 2.40 16.59 4.61
C GLY A 81 3.91 16.44 4.47
N GLY A 82 4.50 16.82 3.34
CA GLY A 82 5.94 16.76 3.11
C GLY A 82 6.46 15.36 2.76
N ALA A 83 5.60 14.37 2.54
CA ALA A 83 6.01 13.06 2.06
C ALA A 83 6.62 13.16 0.66
N TYR A 84 7.60 12.31 0.37
CA TYR A 84 8.20 12.27 -0.98
C TYR A 84 7.20 11.76 -2.02
N GLY A 85 6.37 10.79 -1.65
CA GLY A 85 5.29 10.31 -2.50
C GLY A 85 4.21 9.57 -1.73
N ALA A 86 3.01 9.56 -2.32
CA ALA A 86 1.86 8.80 -1.84
C ALA A 86 1.13 8.16 -3.01
N PHE A 87 0.55 7.01 -2.78
CA PHE A 87 -0.22 6.31 -3.79
C PHE A 87 -1.37 5.51 -3.17
N CYS A 88 -2.36 5.19 -3.99
CA CYS A 88 -3.39 4.22 -3.67
C CYS A 88 -3.55 3.25 -4.86
N THR A 89 -3.81 2.00 -4.54
CA THR A 89 -4.00 0.94 -5.53
C THR A 89 -5.03 -0.07 -5.04
N LEU A 90 -5.73 -0.69 -5.98
CA LEU A 90 -6.68 -1.77 -5.71
C LEU A 90 -6.24 -3.02 -6.46
N ASP A 91 -5.97 -4.09 -5.72
CA ASP A 91 -5.86 -5.42 -6.32
C ASP A 91 -7.25 -5.90 -6.75
N ARG A 92 -7.42 -6.08 -8.05
CA ARG A 92 -8.71 -6.51 -8.62
C ARG A 92 -9.04 -7.96 -8.33
N MET A 93 -8.05 -8.79 -8.08
CA MET A 93 -8.25 -10.22 -7.82
C MET A 93 -8.62 -10.46 -6.35
N GLY A 94 -7.88 -9.87 -5.44
CA GLY A 94 -8.07 -10.04 -4.00
C GLY A 94 -8.98 -8.99 -3.36
N GLY A 95 -9.34 -7.91 -4.07
CA GLY A 95 -10.18 -6.83 -3.52
C GLY A 95 -9.46 -5.92 -2.53
N THR A 96 -8.15 -6.02 -2.38
CA THR A 96 -7.41 -5.25 -1.39
C THR A 96 -7.08 -3.86 -1.91
N LEU A 97 -7.64 -2.84 -1.27
CA LEU A 97 -7.25 -1.44 -1.43
C LEU A 97 -6.09 -1.14 -0.50
N VAL A 98 -5.02 -0.57 -1.05
CA VAL A 98 -3.85 -0.13 -0.29
C VAL A 98 -3.61 1.35 -0.54
N CYS A 99 -3.46 2.13 0.53
CA CYS A 99 -2.92 3.48 0.50
C CYS A 99 -1.55 3.45 1.18
N ALA A 100 -0.55 4.04 0.56
CA ALA A 100 0.78 4.08 1.15
C ALA A 100 1.52 5.37 0.81
N SER A 101 2.41 5.78 1.73
CA SER A 101 3.36 6.87 1.53
C SER A 101 4.78 6.39 1.83
N TYR A 102 5.74 7.09 1.29
CA TYR A 102 7.15 6.80 1.53
C TYR A 102 7.96 8.09 1.71
N ARG A 103 9.02 7.97 2.54
CA ARG A 103 9.81 9.10 3.01
C ARG A 103 8.90 10.17 3.60
N ASP A 104 8.02 9.74 4.48
CA ASP A 104 6.97 10.55 5.09
C ASP A 104 7.45 11.04 6.45
N PRO A 105 7.46 12.36 6.73
CA PRO A 105 7.80 12.86 8.04
C PRO A 105 6.67 12.68 9.06
N ASN A 106 5.42 12.44 8.60
CA ASN A 106 4.25 12.39 9.46
C ASN A 106 3.57 11.01 9.36
N VAL A 107 3.20 10.42 10.48
CA VAL A 107 2.44 9.17 10.53
C VAL A 107 0.95 9.46 10.72
N ASP A 108 0.60 10.19 11.77
CA ASP A 108 -0.78 10.41 12.18
C ASP A 108 -1.58 11.26 11.19
N ASP A 109 -0.97 12.34 10.70
CA ASP A 109 -1.60 13.20 9.69
C ASP A 109 -1.83 12.46 8.38
N THR A 110 -0.91 11.58 8.00
CA THR A 110 -1.02 10.76 6.80
C THR A 110 -2.11 9.70 6.94
N LEU A 111 -2.21 9.02 8.09
CA LEU A 111 -3.30 8.09 8.36
C LEU A 111 -4.66 8.81 8.38
N THR A 112 -4.71 9.99 8.98
CA THR A 112 -5.92 10.84 8.95
C THR A 112 -6.29 11.24 7.53
N ALA A 113 -5.32 11.57 6.68
CA ALA A 113 -5.57 11.87 5.28
C ALA A 113 -6.17 10.66 4.54
N TYR A 114 -5.69 9.44 4.81
CA TYR A 114 -6.27 8.23 4.22
C TYR A 114 -7.73 8.02 4.66
N ASP A 115 -8.05 8.26 5.92
CA ASP A 115 -9.42 8.11 6.43
C ASP A 115 -10.40 9.10 5.79
N ARG A 116 -9.95 10.32 5.52
CA ARG A 116 -10.77 11.37 4.90
C ARG A 116 -10.94 11.21 3.38
N MET A 117 -10.28 10.28 2.74
CA MET A 117 -10.43 10.04 1.28
C MET A 117 -11.88 9.79 0.87
N ALA A 118 -12.62 9.02 1.66
CA ALA A 118 -14.02 8.71 1.36
C ALA A 118 -14.92 9.95 1.43
N ASP A 119 -14.70 10.81 2.41
CA ASP A 119 -15.47 12.05 2.56
C ASP A 119 -15.15 13.04 1.45
N TYR A 120 -13.90 13.14 1.06
CA TYR A 120 -13.49 13.92 -0.09
C TYR A 120 -14.20 13.44 -1.37
N LEU A 121 -14.24 12.12 -1.63
CA LEU A 121 -14.95 11.57 -2.80
C LEU A 121 -16.46 11.84 -2.75
N ARG A 122 -17.10 11.78 -1.59
CA ARG A 122 -18.53 12.10 -1.42
C ARG A 122 -18.83 13.56 -1.73
N SER A 123 -17.93 14.46 -1.37
CA SER A 123 -18.08 15.90 -1.63
C SER A 123 -17.67 16.32 -3.03
N PHE A 124 -16.96 15.44 -3.74
CA PHE A 124 -16.42 15.76 -5.05
C PHE A 124 -17.51 15.94 -6.10
N ARG A 125 -17.44 17.07 -6.80
CA ARG A 125 -18.30 17.40 -7.95
C ARG A 125 -17.36 17.70 -9.13
N PRO A 126 -17.17 16.74 -10.05
CA PRO A 126 -16.28 16.96 -11.19
C PRO A 126 -16.82 18.07 -12.09
N ASP A 127 -15.96 19.01 -12.43
CA ASP A 127 -16.26 19.98 -13.49
C ASP A 127 -16.05 19.29 -14.87
N ARG A 128 -16.79 19.74 -15.88
CA ARG A 128 -16.70 19.19 -17.24
C ARG A 128 -15.28 19.22 -17.80
N GLN A 129 -14.47 20.19 -17.41
CA GLN A 129 -13.06 20.29 -17.83
C GLN A 129 -12.15 19.22 -17.21
N GLN A 130 -12.56 18.64 -16.08
CA GLN A 130 -11.81 17.57 -15.39
C GLN A 130 -12.13 16.17 -15.92
N LEU A 131 -13.15 16.06 -16.79
CA LEU A 131 -13.61 14.81 -17.38
C LEU A 131 -13.08 14.58 -18.80
N THR A 132 -12.30 15.50 -19.36
CA THR A 132 -11.68 15.40 -20.70
C THR A 132 -10.20 15.11 -20.59
#